data_7784350832ebb70f7a44b203d5d1fb84
#
_entry.id   7784350832ebb70f7a44b203d5d1fb84
#
_cell.length_a   1.000
_cell.length_b   1.000
_cell.length_c   1.000
_cell.angle_alpha   90.00
_cell.angle_beta   90.00
_cell.angle_gamma   90.00
#
_symmetry.space_group_name_H-M   'P 1'
#
loop_
_entity.id
_entity.type
_entity.pdbx_description
1 polymer ?
#
loop_
_entity_poly.entity_id
_entity_poly.type
_entity_poly.pdbx_seq_one_letter_code
_entity_poly.pdbx_strand_id
1 'polypeptide(L)'
;MSNMTTIRLKKVSLQLLLTIVLLLPEWALAGGAFNYNSVGDVLAGFRKTGANAGKYELVVDLGNVTNFLALPAGTTITITNFSNGQLTNAFTDTGGFQYLQWSVFSAFVISGSWTTPLGSFPQDTLWYTLPATNISTQTQPPQGGYYTSQKSTKNEINSIGSSAATISQTLATTNAFLVQEPVATFPQNILSVFIGDNTDISEGDFGGSGNPLSYIVENTTPNPFSAPQRDDFYQVVPINELDPITGQKTGAGYFVGYFLLYPNGTETFTRASAITAPSIGSFAANPTNGFAPLQVVFTNSASGTITNWVWNFGNGTIITNSSGNAVTNTYSVGGDYTVTLTVSGPAGSSTSALTNYIVTSPKPTLGNITLAGNKFIFGGANGPAGTEYRILESTNLITWFPVFTNVIQGNGAYSYTNSNAQASAYFRLVSP
;
A
#
# COMPACT_ATOMS: atom_id res chain seq x y z
N MET A 1 -62.79 2.84 2.14
CA MET A 1 -61.67 3.59 1.49
C MET A 1 -60.54 3.61 2.46
N SER A 2 -59.59 2.73 2.26
CA SER A 2 -58.44 2.50 3.20
C SER A 2 -57.19 3.17 2.63
N ASN A 3 -56.64 4.11 3.37
CA ASN A 3 -55.39 4.78 3.01
C ASN A 3 -54.23 3.85 3.32
N MET A 4 -53.55 3.41 2.28
CA MET A 4 -52.32 2.64 2.37
C MET A 4 -51.15 3.61 2.39
N THR A 5 -50.52 3.77 3.57
CA THR A 5 -49.31 4.59 3.75
C THR A 5 -48.09 3.73 3.41
N THR A 6 -47.45 4.08 2.31
CA THR A 6 -46.21 3.41 1.88
C THR A 6 -45.01 3.93 2.69
N ILE A 7 -44.45 3.10 3.55
CA ILE A 7 -43.20 3.39 4.27
C ILE A 7 -42.01 3.02 3.36
N ARG A 8 -41.26 4.02 2.88
CA ARG A 8 -39.97 3.82 2.23
C ARG A 8 -38.90 3.55 3.30
N LEU A 9 -38.46 2.31 3.38
CA LEU A 9 -37.27 1.94 4.13
C LEU A 9 -36.00 2.42 3.37
N LYS A 10 -35.31 3.41 3.94
CA LYS A 10 -33.95 3.74 3.53
C LYS A 10 -33.03 2.57 3.94
N LYS A 11 -32.32 1.99 2.96
CA LYS A 11 -31.21 1.06 3.22
C LYS A 11 -30.12 1.81 3.97
N VAL A 12 -30.05 1.62 5.28
CA VAL A 12 -28.86 1.92 6.08
C VAL A 12 -27.95 0.71 5.90
N SER A 13 -26.83 0.88 5.23
CA SER A 13 -25.76 -0.12 5.20
C SER A 13 -25.10 -0.16 6.57
N LEU A 14 -25.56 -1.08 7.39
CA LEU A 14 -24.89 -1.43 8.65
C LEU A 14 -23.62 -2.21 8.26
N GLN A 15 -22.49 -1.54 8.23
CA GLN A 15 -21.20 -2.23 8.27
C GLN A 15 -21.09 -2.85 9.67
N LEU A 16 -21.46 -4.11 9.73
CA LEU A 16 -21.22 -4.95 10.89
C LEU A 16 -19.72 -5.19 10.95
N LEU A 17 -19.02 -4.46 11.82
CA LEU A 17 -17.67 -4.76 12.23
C LEU A 17 -17.75 -6.10 12.99
N LEU A 18 -17.58 -7.20 12.23
CA LEU A 18 -17.51 -8.53 12.80
C LEU A 18 -16.12 -8.68 13.45
N THR A 19 -16.01 -8.29 14.71
CA THR A 19 -14.87 -8.66 15.54
C THR A 19 -15.00 -10.16 15.79
N ILE A 20 -14.43 -10.96 14.88
CA ILE A 20 -14.26 -12.39 15.14
C ILE A 20 -13.17 -12.50 16.19
N VAL A 21 -13.56 -12.59 17.45
CA VAL A 21 -12.72 -13.17 18.48
C VAL A 21 -12.61 -14.64 18.11
N LEU A 22 -11.59 -14.99 17.31
CA LEU A 22 -11.17 -16.38 17.20
C LEU A 22 -10.70 -16.80 18.59
N LEU A 23 -11.59 -17.47 19.32
CA LEU A 23 -11.19 -18.30 20.44
C LEU A 23 -10.27 -19.37 19.85
N LEU A 24 -8.96 -19.09 19.83
CA LEU A 24 -7.97 -20.14 19.69
C LEU A 24 -8.27 -21.12 20.83
N PRO A 25 -8.26 -22.43 20.55
CA PRO A 25 -8.63 -23.40 21.58
C PRO A 25 -7.76 -23.21 22.80
N GLU A 26 -8.42 -23.13 23.96
CA GLU A 26 -7.82 -23.01 25.30
C GLU A 26 -7.03 -24.27 25.69
N TRP A 27 -5.99 -24.59 24.96
CA TRP A 27 -5.12 -25.69 25.38
C TRP A 27 -3.90 -25.21 26.13
N ALA A 28 -3.83 -23.99 26.50
CA ALA A 28 -2.64 -23.38 27.06
C ALA A 28 -2.79 -23.00 28.54
N LEU A 29 -3.58 -23.73 29.30
CA LEU A 29 -3.72 -23.49 30.75
C LEU A 29 -3.31 -24.69 31.60
N ALA A 30 -2.33 -25.46 31.17
CA ALA A 30 -1.61 -26.39 32.04
C ALA A 30 -0.15 -25.92 32.10
N GLY A 31 0.33 -25.52 33.26
CA GLY A 31 1.72 -25.12 33.50
C GLY A 31 2.70 -26.16 32.94
N GLY A 32 3.31 -25.83 31.82
CA GLY A 32 4.29 -26.62 31.10
C GLY A 32 5.51 -25.75 30.76
N ALA A 33 6.65 -26.39 30.57
CA ALA A 33 7.88 -25.72 30.17
C ALA A 33 7.70 -24.99 28.84
N PHE A 34 8.45 -23.92 28.60
CA PHE A 34 8.58 -23.24 27.31
C PHE A 34 8.88 -24.28 26.22
N ASN A 35 8.03 -24.40 25.23
CA ASN A 35 8.08 -25.48 24.24
C ASN A 35 8.37 -24.88 22.86
N TYR A 36 9.65 -24.78 22.53
CA TYR A 36 10.10 -24.26 21.26
C TYR A 36 10.21 -25.35 20.19
N ASN A 37 9.59 -25.14 19.05
CA ASN A 37 9.75 -25.94 17.85
C ASN A 37 10.52 -25.13 16.79
N SER A 38 11.70 -25.60 16.44
CA SER A 38 12.57 -24.94 15.44
C SER A 38 12.00 -24.91 14.01
N VAL A 39 10.81 -25.44 13.80
CA VAL A 39 10.10 -25.42 12.51
C VAL A 39 9.05 -24.33 12.53
N GLY A 40 9.52 -23.08 12.53
CA GLY A 40 8.68 -21.90 12.31
C GLY A 40 7.97 -21.35 13.55
N ASP A 41 8.35 -21.72 14.79
CA ASP A 41 7.81 -21.02 15.95
C ASP A 41 8.30 -19.57 15.98
N VAL A 42 7.38 -18.68 16.31
CA VAL A 42 7.58 -17.23 16.38
C VAL A 42 7.92 -16.88 17.81
N LEU A 43 9.05 -16.22 17.98
CA LEU A 43 9.51 -15.74 19.27
C LEU A 43 9.38 -14.22 19.34
N ALA A 44 8.89 -13.68 20.47
CA ALA A 44 9.03 -12.28 20.81
C ALA A 44 10.11 -12.12 21.87
N GLY A 45 11.01 -11.17 21.69
CA GLY A 45 12.08 -10.84 22.60
C GLY A 45 11.89 -9.44 23.18
N PHE A 46 12.09 -9.30 24.50
CA PHE A 46 12.04 -8.02 25.21
C PHE A 46 13.27 -7.92 26.11
N ARG A 47 14.00 -6.81 26.02
CA ARG A 47 15.20 -6.55 26.84
C ARG A 47 15.44 -5.07 27.03
N LYS A 48 16.37 -4.72 27.89
CA LYS A 48 16.96 -3.38 27.98
C LYS A 48 18.47 -3.48 28.00
N THR A 49 19.13 -2.60 27.25
CA THR A 49 20.60 -2.60 27.11
C THR A 49 21.21 -1.25 27.51
N GLY A 50 22.55 -1.17 27.52
CA GLY A 50 23.31 0.04 27.78
C GLY A 50 23.08 0.62 29.17
N ALA A 51 22.95 1.93 29.26
CA ALA A 51 22.73 2.64 30.53
C ALA A 51 21.38 2.31 31.21
N ASN A 52 20.46 1.70 30.46
CA ASN A 52 19.14 1.27 30.93
C ASN A 52 19.08 -0.24 31.12
N ALA A 53 20.19 -0.95 31.05
CA ALA A 53 20.23 -2.41 31.13
C ALA A 53 19.45 -2.93 32.34
N GLY A 54 18.52 -3.84 32.04
CA GLY A 54 17.69 -4.51 33.04
C GLY A 54 18.37 -5.79 33.53
N LYS A 55 17.85 -6.35 34.63
CA LYS A 55 18.28 -7.65 35.12
C LYS A 55 17.67 -8.83 34.36
N TYR A 56 16.70 -8.54 33.53
CA TYR A 56 15.88 -9.56 32.92
C TYR A 56 15.73 -9.33 31.40
N GLU A 57 15.67 -10.43 30.68
CA GLU A 57 15.15 -10.51 29.33
C GLU A 57 13.92 -11.41 29.33
N LEU A 58 12.89 -11.07 28.55
CA LEU A 58 11.72 -11.90 28.40
C LEU A 58 11.69 -12.47 26.98
N VAL A 59 11.67 -13.78 26.85
CA VAL A 59 11.46 -14.49 25.58
C VAL A 59 10.11 -15.16 25.64
N VAL A 60 9.30 -14.95 24.61
CA VAL A 60 7.92 -15.48 24.53
C VAL A 60 7.79 -16.30 23.26
N ASP A 61 7.24 -17.51 23.38
CA ASP A 61 6.82 -18.30 22.23
C ASP A 61 5.38 -17.87 21.86
N LEU A 62 5.25 -17.31 20.67
CA LEU A 62 3.96 -16.85 20.12
C LEU A 62 3.23 -17.95 19.34
N GLY A 63 3.82 -19.14 19.24
CA GLY A 63 3.33 -20.23 18.43
C GLY A 63 3.83 -20.20 16.99
N ASN A 64 3.34 -21.10 16.16
CA ASN A 64 3.89 -21.28 14.82
C ASN A 64 3.50 -20.15 13.85
N VAL A 65 4.45 -19.75 12.98
CA VAL A 65 4.27 -18.67 12.00
C VAL A 65 3.10 -18.92 11.05
N THR A 66 2.75 -20.17 10.78
CA THR A 66 1.58 -20.52 9.96
C THR A 66 0.27 -20.00 10.53
N ASN A 67 0.17 -19.85 11.86
CA ASN A 67 -1.01 -19.26 12.51
C ASN A 67 -1.19 -17.78 12.10
N PHE A 68 -0.10 -17.06 12.01
CA PHE A 68 -0.09 -15.64 11.58
C PHE A 68 -0.35 -15.52 10.08
N LEU A 69 0.25 -16.38 9.27
CA LEU A 69 0.08 -16.39 7.82
C LEU A 69 -1.34 -16.79 7.39
N ALA A 70 -2.02 -17.65 8.16
CA ALA A 70 -3.37 -18.13 7.89
C ALA A 70 -4.48 -17.12 8.28
N LEU A 71 -4.17 -16.08 9.04
CA LEU A 71 -5.16 -15.07 9.40
C LEU A 71 -5.72 -14.40 8.13
N PRO A 72 -7.03 -14.12 8.10
CA PRO A 72 -7.60 -13.30 7.02
C PRO A 72 -6.92 -11.93 6.95
N ALA A 73 -6.75 -11.43 5.74
CA ALA A 73 -6.16 -10.11 5.49
C ALA A 73 -6.88 -9.01 6.28
N GLY A 74 -6.13 -8.12 6.92
CA GLY A 74 -6.65 -7.04 7.75
C GLY A 74 -7.13 -7.47 9.15
N THR A 75 -7.03 -8.77 9.49
CA THR A 75 -7.40 -9.25 10.85
C THR A 75 -6.37 -8.79 11.87
N THR A 76 -6.84 -8.25 12.99
CA THR A 76 -6.02 -7.95 14.18
C THR A 76 -6.34 -8.94 15.29
N ILE A 77 -5.30 -9.50 15.88
CA ILE A 77 -5.38 -10.35 17.08
C ILE A 77 -4.59 -9.73 18.22
N THR A 78 -5.01 -9.97 19.45
CA THR A 78 -4.22 -9.65 20.64
C THR A 78 -3.34 -10.83 20.98
N ILE A 79 -2.06 -10.58 21.25
CA ILE A 79 -1.11 -11.58 21.71
C ILE A 79 -1.41 -11.86 23.19
N THR A 80 -1.69 -13.12 23.49
CA THR A 80 -2.06 -13.57 24.85
C THR A 80 -1.07 -14.59 25.41
N ASN A 81 0.03 -14.85 24.71
CA ASN A 81 1.07 -15.79 25.10
C ASN A 81 1.86 -15.32 26.35
N PHE A 82 1.79 -14.03 26.65
CA PHE A 82 2.28 -13.44 27.89
C PHE A 82 1.24 -12.45 28.43
N SER A 83 1.36 -12.11 29.71
CA SER A 83 0.52 -11.09 30.35
C SER A 83 1.26 -9.79 30.53
N ASN A 84 0.50 -8.69 30.59
CA ASN A 84 1.06 -7.38 30.94
C ASN A 84 1.80 -7.41 32.29
N GLY A 85 1.35 -8.26 33.22
CA GLY A 85 2.01 -8.47 34.52
C GLY A 85 3.38 -9.12 34.39
N GLN A 86 3.55 -10.10 33.48
CA GLN A 86 4.85 -10.71 33.23
C GLN A 86 5.85 -9.70 32.65
N LEU A 87 5.42 -8.94 31.65
CA LEU A 87 6.26 -7.90 31.04
C LEU A 87 6.58 -6.78 32.06
N THR A 88 5.58 -6.33 32.85
CA THR A 88 5.78 -5.33 33.89
C THR A 88 6.77 -5.82 34.94
N ASN A 89 6.62 -7.05 35.43
CA ASN A 89 7.48 -7.62 36.46
C ASN A 89 8.94 -7.76 35.99
N ALA A 90 9.14 -8.05 34.70
CA ALA A 90 10.48 -8.15 34.11
C ALA A 90 11.24 -6.82 34.15
N PHE A 91 10.55 -5.67 34.02
CA PHE A 91 11.18 -4.36 33.82
C PHE A 91 10.80 -3.29 34.86
N THR A 92 10.13 -3.66 35.97
CA THR A 92 9.70 -2.72 37.02
C THR A 92 10.86 -1.97 37.66
N ASP A 93 11.98 -2.65 37.91
CA ASP A 93 13.16 -2.11 38.56
C ASP A 93 13.97 -1.13 37.69
N THR A 94 13.69 -1.11 36.38
CA THR A 94 14.36 -0.26 35.39
C THR A 94 13.48 0.82 34.80
N GLY A 95 12.40 1.22 35.48
CA GLY A 95 11.50 2.30 35.03
C GLY A 95 10.40 1.86 34.07
N GLY A 96 10.00 0.59 34.09
CA GLY A 96 8.90 0.07 33.28
C GLY A 96 9.28 -0.10 31.79
N PHE A 97 8.39 0.29 30.89
CA PHE A 97 8.57 0.04 29.46
C PHE A 97 9.33 1.13 28.70
N GLN A 98 9.83 2.14 29.37
CA GLN A 98 10.69 3.16 28.72
C GLN A 98 12.04 2.55 28.34
N TYR A 99 12.53 2.85 27.13
CA TYR A 99 13.76 2.28 26.57
C TYR A 99 13.76 0.73 26.49
N LEU A 100 12.55 0.13 26.40
CA LEU A 100 12.40 -1.29 26.17
C LEU A 100 12.69 -1.60 24.71
N GLN A 101 13.66 -2.47 24.46
CA GLN A 101 13.94 -3.04 23.16
C GLN A 101 13.08 -4.30 22.97
N TRP A 102 12.48 -4.42 21.80
CA TRP A 102 11.62 -5.55 21.48
C TRP A 102 11.65 -5.90 20.00
N SER A 103 11.45 -7.15 19.68
CA SER A 103 11.41 -7.66 18.32
C SER A 103 10.64 -8.98 18.27
N VAL A 104 10.16 -9.34 17.08
CA VAL A 104 9.51 -10.62 16.82
C VAL A 104 10.22 -11.31 15.65
N PHE A 105 10.56 -12.59 15.81
CA PHE A 105 11.34 -13.32 14.83
C PHE A 105 10.98 -14.81 14.80
N SER A 106 11.25 -15.45 13.67
CA SER A 106 11.06 -16.90 13.44
C SER A 106 12.00 -17.37 12.35
N ALA A 107 12.29 -18.66 12.32
CA ALA A 107 13.10 -19.25 11.29
C ALA A 107 12.66 -20.69 10.97
N PHE A 108 12.95 -21.08 9.72
CA PHE A 108 12.80 -22.46 9.29
C PHE A 108 14.15 -23.18 9.38
N VAL A 109 14.30 -24.09 10.35
CA VAL A 109 15.61 -24.63 10.76
C VAL A 109 15.97 -25.97 10.10
N ILE A 110 14.99 -26.78 9.66
CA ILE A 110 15.30 -28.10 9.06
C ILE A 110 15.83 -27.98 7.62
N SER A 111 16.55 -29.01 7.18
CA SER A 111 17.06 -29.07 5.80
C SER A 111 15.96 -29.41 4.80
N GLY A 112 16.00 -28.78 3.63
CA GLY A 112 15.01 -28.94 2.57
C GLY A 112 13.91 -27.88 2.61
N SER A 113 12.74 -28.22 2.09
CA SER A 113 11.58 -27.33 2.08
C SER A 113 10.56 -27.76 3.13
N TRP A 114 9.93 -26.78 3.76
CA TRP A 114 8.82 -26.98 4.67
C TRP A 114 7.49 -26.76 3.94
N THR A 115 6.73 -27.84 3.74
CA THR A 115 5.43 -27.78 3.06
C THR A 115 4.31 -27.56 4.07
N THR A 116 3.53 -26.51 3.84
CA THR A 116 2.35 -26.13 4.63
C THR A 116 1.15 -25.94 3.69
N PRO A 117 -0.07 -25.81 4.20
CA PRO A 117 -1.22 -25.43 3.40
C PRO A 117 -1.06 -24.07 2.67
N LEU A 118 -0.11 -23.23 3.12
CA LEU A 118 0.18 -21.92 2.57
C LEU A 118 1.30 -21.93 1.51
N GLY A 119 1.88 -23.09 1.25
CA GLY A 119 2.97 -23.27 0.29
C GLY A 119 4.17 -24.00 0.86
N SER A 120 5.21 -24.13 0.05
CA SER A 120 6.45 -24.81 0.41
C SER A 120 7.55 -23.78 0.61
N PHE A 121 7.93 -23.55 1.86
CA PHE A 121 8.99 -22.60 2.22
C PHE A 121 10.36 -23.25 2.05
N PRO A 122 11.29 -22.59 1.33
CA PRO A 122 12.65 -23.12 1.20
C PRO A 122 13.42 -23.06 2.53
N GLN A 123 14.47 -23.87 2.62
CA GLN A 123 15.37 -23.85 3.76
C GLN A 123 15.92 -22.45 4.01
N ASP A 124 16.15 -22.13 5.28
CA ASP A 124 16.64 -20.84 5.75
C ASP A 124 15.73 -19.64 5.45
N THR A 125 14.42 -19.90 5.24
CA THR A 125 13.41 -18.84 5.28
C THR A 125 13.36 -18.24 6.68
N LEU A 126 13.37 -16.91 6.74
CA LEU A 126 13.32 -16.14 7.98
C LEU A 126 12.03 -15.31 8.03
N TRP A 127 11.59 -15.05 9.24
CA TRP A 127 10.59 -14.04 9.55
C TRP A 127 11.14 -13.17 10.66
N TYR A 128 11.09 -11.84 10.49
CA TYR A 128 11.54 -10.92 11.53
C TYR A 128 10.89 -9.55 11.36
N THR A 129 10.92 -8.79 12.45
CA THR A 129 10.39 -7.43 12.48
C THR A 129 11.44 -6.41 12.07
N LEU A 130 10.95 -5.29 11.52
CA LEU A 130 11.71 -4.06 11.32
C LEU A 130 10.99 -2.90 11.98
N PRO A 131 11.67 -2.08 12.80
CA PRO A 131 11.06 -0.95 13.49
C PRO A 131 10.53 0.09 12.51
N ALA A 132 9.27 0.45 12.66
CA ALA A 132 8.64 1.49 11.87
C ALA A 132 8.80 2.86 12.56
N THR A 133 9.11 3.89 11.78
CA THR A 133 9.25 5.26 12.29
C THR A 133 7.94 5.86 12.82
N ASN A 134 6.81 5.31 12.39
CA ASN A 134 5.47 5.66 12.89
C ASN A 134 4.48 4.51 12.61
N ILE A 135 3.32 4.55 13.29
CA ILE A 135 2.32 3.48 13.23
C ILE A 135 1.55 3.38 11.90
N SER A 136 1.63 4.38 11.05
CA SER A 136 0.86 4.46 9.81
C SER A 136 1.67 4.15 8.55
N THR A 137 3.00 4.10 8.66
CA THR A 137 3.90 3.95 7.51
C THR A 137 4.63 2.62 7.58
N GLN A 138 4.47 1.80 6.55
CA GLN A 138 5.21 0.57 6.39
C GLN A 138 6.69 0.87 6.10
N THR A 139 7.59 0.09 6.71
CA THR A 139 9.03 0.13 6.42
C THR A 139 9.33 -0.39 5.02
N GLN A 140 10.53 -0.10 4.52
CA GLN A 140 10.99 -0.73 3.27
C GLN A 140 11.20 -2.22 3.49
N PRO A 141 10.74 -3.08 2.54
CA PRO A 141 10.97 -4.51 2.63
C PRO A 141 12.47 -4.83 2.69
N PRO A 142 12.89 -5.71 3.60
CA PRO A 142 14.28 -6.13 3.67
C PRO A 142 14.65 -6.98 2.46
N GLN A 143 15.95 -7.03 2.16
CA GLN A 143 16.49 -7.89 1.11
C GLN A 143 17.14 -9.11 1.76
N GLY A 144 16.72 -10.30 1.35
CA GLY A 144 17.34 -11.56 1.76
C GLY A 144 18.73 -11.73 1.16
N GLY A 145 19.57 -12.47 1.87
CA GLY A 145 20.88 -12.89 1.41
C GLY A 145 20.85 -14.24 0.67
N TYR A 146 22.01 -14.72 0.30
CA TYR A 146 22.16 -16.11 -0.12
C TYR A 146 21.85 -17.06 1.06
N TYR A 147 21.45 -18.25 0.74
CA TYR A 147 21.18 -19.33 1.71
C TYR A 147 22.27 -19.45 2.81
N THR A 148 23.56 -19.36 2.43
CA THR A 148 24.66 -19.43 3.39
C THR A 148 24.69 -18.27 4.39
N SER A 149 24.25 -17.10 4.00
CA SER A 149 24.19 -15.91 4.86
C SER A 149 22.99 -15.96 5.80
N GLN A 150 21.81 -16.34 5.30
CA GLN A 150 20.61 -16.48 6.14
C GLN A 150 20.72 -17.62 7.17
N LYS A 151 21.56 -18.60 6.89
CA LYS A 151 21.84 -19.70 7.82
C LYS A 151 22.40 -19.23 9.17
N SER A 152 23.20 -18.19 9.21
CA SER A 152 23.73 -17.63 10.48
C SER A 152 22.58 -17.11 11.34
N THR A 153 21.78 -16.19 10.81
CA THR A 153 20.60 -15.62 11.48
C THR A 153 19.61 -16.71 11.93
N LYS A 154 19.35 -17.70 11.07
CA LYS A 154 18.54 -18.85 11.43
C LYS A 154 19.10 -19.58 12.67
N ASN A 155 20.40 -19.82 12.71
CA ASN A 155 21.03 -20.51 13.83
C ASN A 155 20.95 -19.69 15.12
N GLU A 156 21.05 -18.36 15.03
CA GLU A 156 20.90 -17.44 16.17
C GLU A 156 19.48 -17.49 16.72
N ILE A 157 18.46 -17.38 15.86
CA ILE A 157 17.05 -17.52 16.24
C ILE A 157 16.80 -18.87 16.91
N ASN A 158 17.31 -19.95 16.30
CA ASN A 158 17.18 -21.29 16.88
C ASN A 158 17.88 -21.42 18.24
N SER A 159 19.02 -20.77 18.41
CA SER A 159 19.75 -20.78 19.68
C SER A 159 19.01 -20.04 20.78
N ILE A 160 18.34 -18.93 20.46
CA ILE A 160 17.45 -18.22 21.41
C ILE A 160 16.35 -19.17 21.90
N GLY A 161 15.57 -19.76 20.99
CA GLY A 161 14.48 -20.65 21.33
C GLY A 161 14.92 -21.88 22.10
N SER A 162 15.98 -22.54 21.64
CA SER A 162 16.51 -23.75 22.29
C SER A 162 17.11 -23.47 23.68
N SER A 163 17.77 -22.34 23.84
CA SER A 163 18.29 -21.91 25.15
C SER A 163 17.15 -21.59 26.11
N ALA A 164 16.15 -20.84 25.67
CA ALA A 164 14.95 -20.55 26.44
C ALA A 164 14.25 -21.85 26.89
N ALA A 165 14.05 -22.80 25.96
CA ALA A 165 13.46 -24.09 26.28
C ALA A 165 14.27 -24.89 27.29
N THR A 166 15.61 -24.84 27.23
CA THR A 166 16.50 -25.57 28.15
C THR A 166 16.48 -24.98 29.55
N ILE A 167 16.43 -23.65 29.67
CA ILE A 167 16.52 -22.94 30.96
C ILE A 167 15.16 -22.80 31.62
N SER A 168 14.07 -22.84 30.88
CA SER A 168 12.68 -22.60 31.37
C SER A 168 12.18 -23.61 32.43
N GLN A 169 12.92 -24.64 32.72
CA GLN A 169 12.53 -25.72 33.63
C GLN A 169 12.28 -25.30 35.08
N THR A 170 12.61 -24.04 35.44
CA THR A 170 12.51 -23.55 36.82
C THR A 170 11.40 -22.54 37.06
N LEU A 171 10.77 -21.98 36.04
CA LEU A 171 9.72 -20.98 36.17
C LEU A 171 8.47 -21.40 35.39
N ALA A 172 7.44 -21.82 36.11
CA ALA A 172 6.22 -22.42 35.58
C ALA A 172 5.30 -21.43 34.85
N THR A 173 5.74 -20.92 33.70
CA THR A 173 4.87 -20.18 32.79
C THR A 173 5.07 -20.69 31.37
N THR A 174 3.99 -21.12 30.75
CA THR A 174 3.95 -21.98 29.59
C THR A 174 4.60 -21.46 28.31
N ASN A 175 4.53 -20.16 28.03
CA ASN A 175 4.98 -19.60 26.75
C ASN A 175 5.91 -18.40 26.90
N ALA A 176 6.13 -17.92 28.13
CA ALA A 176 7.00 -16.77 28.40
C ALA A 176 8.11 -17.17 29.34
N PHE A 177 9.33 -16.90 28.96
CA PHE A 177 10.51 -17.24 29.73
C PHE A 177 11.28 -15.99 30.14
N LEU A 178 11.44 -15.81 31.44
CA LEU A 178 12.21 -14.72 32.02
C LEU A 178 13.63 -15.17 32.28
N VAL A 179 14.60 -14.55 31.61
CA VAL A 179 16.03 -14.77 31.86
C VAL A 179 16.50 -13.71 32.85
N GLN A 180 17.08 -14.12 33.96
CA GLN A 180 17.74 -13.23 34.89
C GLN A 180 19.20 -13.04 34.44
N GLU A 181 19.69 -11.79 34.42
CA GLU A 181 21.08 -11.46 34.23
C GLU A 181 22.04 -12.26 35.14
N PRO A 182 23.32 -12.45 34.77
CA PRO A 182 24.09 -13.60 35.11
C PRO A 182 24.23 -13.84 36.59
N VAL A 183 23.54 -14.85 37.07
CA VAL A 183 24.06 -15.60 38.20
C VAL A 183 25.30 -16.31 37.69
N ALA A 184 26.34 -16.45 38.45
CA ALA A 184 27.65 -16.99 38.06
C ALA A 184 27.64 -18.36 37.32
N THR A 185 26.50 -19.01 37.19
CA THR A 185 26.28 -20.29 36.53
C THR A 185 25.75 -20.17 35.09
N PHE A 186 25.25 -18.99 34.67
CA PHE A 186 24.75 -18.73 33.30
C PHE A 186 25.31 -17.40 32.84
N PRO A 187 26.45 -17.37 32.17
CA PRO A 187 27.19 -16.13 31.89
C PRO A 187 26.60 -15.30 30.76
N GLN A 188 25.41 -15.61 30.22
CA GLN A 188 24.94 -15.00 29.00
C GLN A 188 23.44 -14.77 29.01
N ASN A 189 23.02 -13.54 28.79
CA ASN A 189 21.69 -13.15 28.39
C ASN A 189 21.40 -13.74 27.01
N ILE A 190 20.23 -14.36 26.82
CA ILE A 190 19.92 -15.08 25.59
C ILE A 190 19.78 -14.11 24.41
N LEU A 191 18.98 -13.06 24.57
CA LEU A 191 18.75 -12.07 23.52
C LEU A 191 20.02 -11.25 23.24
N SER A 192 20.68 -10.78 24.27
CA SER A 192 21.89 -9.95 24.16
C SER A 192 23.07 -10.67 23.52
N VAL A 193 23.09 -12.00 23.55
CA VAL A 193 24.15 -12.80 22.90
C VAL A 193 23.88 -12.96 21.39
N PHE A 194 22.62 -13.10 21.00
CA PHE A 194 22.26 -13.48 19.62
C PHE A 194 21.71 -12.31 18.79
N ILE A 195 21.20 -11.27 19.41
CA ILE A 195 20.68 -10.06 18.72
C ILE A 195 21.71 -8.90 18.86
N GLY A 196 22.99 -9.19 19.01
CA GLY A 196 24.06 -8.18 19.02
C GLY A 196 24.10 -7.27 20.26
N ASP A 197 25.02 -6.43 20.25
CA ASP A 197 25.79 -5.68 21.21
C ASP A 197 25.14 -5.30 22.54
N ASN A 198 25.82 -5.76 23.60
CA ASN A 198 25.55 -5.53 25.03
C ASN A 198 26.09 -4.19 25.54
N THR A 199 26.80 -3.41 24.72
CA THR A 199 27.58 -2.25 25.17
C THR A 199 26.99 -0.92 24.74
N ASP A 200 26.00 -0.89 23.86
CA ASP A 200 25.41 0.34 23.32
C ASP A 200 23.89 0.36 23.40
N ILE A 201 23.32 1.55 23.42
CA ILE A 201 21.88 1.81 23.29
C ILE A 201 21.36 1.55 21.86
N SER A 202 22.19 0.98 21.01
CA SER A 202 21.83 0.65 19.64
C SER A 202 20.90 -0.56 19.58
N GLU A 203 19.86 -0.41 18.82
CA GLU A 203 18.93 -1.47 18.44
C GLU A 203 19.74 -2.62 17.79
N GLY A 204 19.47 -3.86 18.22
CA GLY A 204 20.23 -5.02 17.79
C GLY A 204 19.90 -5.52 16.41
N ASP A 205 20.86 -6.15 15.78
CA ASP A 205 20.70 -6.89 14.52
C ASP A 205 21.08 -8.37 14.69
N PHE A 206 20.61 -9.21 13.78
CA PHE A 206 21.08 -10.58 13.64
C PHE A 206 22.32 -10.60 12.76
N GLY A 207 23.51 -10.51 13.32
CA GLY A 207 24.65 -10.86 12.51
C GLY A 207 25.85 -9.97 12.44
N GLY A 208 26.23 -9.25 13.42
CA GLY A 208 27.54 -8.62 13.55
C GLY A 208 28.22 -8.11 12.26
N SER A 209 29.28 -7.38 12.35
CA SER A 209 29.97 -6.74 11.22
C SER A 209 30.33 -7.75 10.11
N GLY A 210 29.64 -7.65 8.98
CA GLY A 210 29.92 -8.44 7.77
C GLY A 210 28.79 -9.34 7.28
N ASN A 211 27.64 -9.38 7.96
CA ASN A 211 26.47 -10.11 7.49
C ASN A 211 25.63 -9.22 6.57
N PRO A 212 25.25 -9.67 5.35
CA PRO A 212 24.38 -8.92 4.45
C PRO A 212 22.94 -8.74 4.98
N LEU A 213 22.60 -9.34 6.12
CA LEU A 213 21.31 -9.21 6.80
C LEU A 213 21.39 -8.25 8.01
N SER A 214 22.33 -7.32 8.04
CA SER A 214 22.44 -6.29 9.08
C SER A 214 21.28 -5.28 8.98
N TYR A 215 20.09 -5.73 9.29
CA TYR A 215 18.93 -4.89 9.54
C TYR A 215 18.73 -4.78 11.04
N ILE A 216 18.49 -3.57 11.51
CA ILE A 216 18.01 -3.34 12.88
C ILE A 216 16.67 -4.05 13.01
N VAL A 217 16.58 -5.05 13.86
CA VAL A 217 15.37 -5.87 14.05
C VAL A 217 14.61 -5.50 15.33
N GLU A 218 15.26 -4.81 16.26
CA GLU A 218 14.65 -4.35 17.51
C GLU A 218 14.15 -2.92 17.41
N ASN A 219 12.97 -2.69 17.92
CA ASN A 219 12.42 -1.36 18.17
C ASN A 219 12.70 -0.95 19.61
N THR A 220 12.89 0.34 19.85
CA THR A 220 13.12 0.88 21.19
C THR A 220 11.97 1.82 21.56
N THR A 221 11.31 1.52 22.67
CA THR A 221 10.22 2.38 23.17
C THR A 221 10.79 3.72 23.67
N PRO A 222 10.10 4.84 23.37
CA PRO A 222 10.57 6.16 23.81
C PRO A 222 10.40 6.41 25.30
N ASN A 223 10.97 7.50 25.77
CA ASN A 223 10.70 8.05 27.11
C ASN A 223 10.13 9.48 26.98
N PRO A 224 8.85 9.73 27.34
CA PRO A 224 7.87 8.75 27.84
C PRO A 224 7.31 7.84 26.73
N PHE A 225 7.02 6.59 27.09
CA PHE A 225 6.29 5.66 26.21
C PHE A 225 4.78 5.91 26.39
N SER A 226 4.20 6.74 25.54
CA SER A 226 2.81 7.22 25.64
C SER A 226 1.94 6.88 24.43
N ALA A 227 2.53 6.33 23.37
CA ALA A 227 1.83 5.91 22.16
C ALA A 227 2.35 4.54 21.70
N PRO A 228 1.52 3.74 21.00
CA PRO A 228 1.97 2.44 20.48
C PRO A 228 3.18 2.56 19.57
N GLN A 229 4.05 1.59 19.65
CA GLN A 229 5.18 1.37 18.73
C GLN A 229 4.84 0.27 17.75
N ARG A 230 5.27 0.41 16.49
CA ARG A 230 5.00 -0.53 15.42
C ARG A 230 6.26 -1.19 14.94
N ASP A 231 6.18 -2.52 14.77
CA ASP A 231 7.18 -3.34 14.08
C ASP A 231 6.56 -4.06 12.90
N ASP A 232 7.12 -3.85 11.73
CA ASP A 232 6.68 -4.48 10.50
C ASP A 232 7.27 -5.88 10.35
N PHE A 233 6.43 -6.89 10.25
CA PHE A 233 6.82 -8.30 10.20
C PHE A 233 6.93 -8.78 8.75
N TYR A 234 8.12 -9.23 8.38
CA TYR A 234 8.46 -9.67 7.03
C TYR A 234 8.84 -11.13 6.99
N GLN A 235 8.44 -11.81 5.89
CA GLN A 235 9.00 -13.08 5.47
C GLN A 235 10.12 -12.81 4.48
N VAL A 236 11.25 -13.46 4.64
CA VAL A 236 12.43 -13.28 3.79
C VAL A 236 12.96 -14.65 3.39
N VAL A 237 12.87 -14.96 2.10
CA VAL A 237 13.48 -16.17 1.54
C VAL A 237 14.87 -15.87 1.00
N PRO A 238 15.77 -16.87 0.92
CA PRO A 238 17.07 -16.67 0.29
C PRO A 238 16.97 -16.20 -1.17
N ILE A 239 17.91 -15.39 -1.61
CA ILE A 239 18.06 -15.03 -3.03
C ILE A 239 18.19 -16.31 -3.86
N ASN A 240 17.52 -16.33 -5.03
CA ASN A 240 17.43 -17.46 -5.95
C ASN A 240 16.54 -18.63 -5.50
N GLU A 241 15.99 -18.57 -4.30
CA GLU A 241 14.92 -19.47 -3.89
C GLU A 241 13.54 -18.92 -4.25
N LEU A 242 12.59 -19.83 -4.51
CA LEU A 242 11.23 -19.42 -4.87
C LEU A 242 10.44 -19.07 -3.61
N ASP A 243 10.02 -17.82 -3.52
CA ASP A 243 9.06 -17.38 -2.50
C ASP A 243 7.68 -17.98 -2.82
N PRO A 244 7.10 -18.79 -1.94
CA PRO A 244 5.82 -19.46 -2.20
C PRO A 244 4.62 -18.52 -2.23
N ILE A 245 4.76 -17.31 -1.68
CA ILE A 245 3.68 -16.31 -1.63
C ILE A 245 3.72 -15.42 -2.87
N THR A 246 4.90 -14.93 -3.23
CA THR A 246 5.06 -13.99 -4.36
C THR A 246 5.37 -14.68 -5.68
N GLY A 247 5.86 -15.93 -5.66
CA GLY A 247 6.33 -16.65 -6.84
C GLY A 247 7.63 -16.08 -7.44
N GLN A 248 8.34 -15.20 -6.71
CA GLN A 248 9.56 -14.54 -7.18
C GLN A 248 10.82 -15.17 -6.57
N LYS A 249 11.95 -15.01 -7.25
CA LYS A 249 13.28 -15.45 -6.81
C LYS A 249 14.21 -14.27 -6.55
N THR A 250 13.69 -13.20 -5.97
CA THR A 250 14.43 -11.96 -5.77
C THR A 250 15.04 -11.82 -4.39
N GLY A 251 14.62 -12.65 -3.43
CA GLY A 251 14.95 -12.48 -2.03
C GLY A 251 14.30 -11.25 -1.38
N ALA A 252 13.43 -10.55 -2.09
CA ALA A 252 12.72 -9.40 -1.52
C ALA A 252 11.80 -9.85 -0.38
N GLY A 253 11.82 -9.10 0.73
CA GLY A 253 10.96 -9.37 1.87
C GLY A 253 9.48 -9.22 1.53
N TYR A 254 8.69 -10.18 1.95
CA TYR A 254 7.23 -10.15 1.84
C TYR A 254 6.62 -9.63 3.14
N PHE A 255 5.87 -8.54 3.06
CA PHE A 255 5.20 -7.95 4.22
C PHE A 255 4.05 -8.84 4.70
N VAL A 256 4.23 -9.46 5.86
CA VAL A 256 3.26 -10.38 6.46
C VAL A 256 2.19 -9.63 7.25
N GLY A 257 2.58 -8.57 7.95
CA GLY A 257 1.76 -7.78 8.83
C GLY A 257 2.61 -6.94 9.76
N TYR A 258 2.02 -6.47 10.84
CA TYR A 258 2.77 -5.70 11.82
C TYR A 258 2.31 -5.98 13.24
N PHE A 259 3.26 -5.88 14.16
CA PHE A 259 3.00 -5.88 15.59
C PHE A 259 2.88 -4.45 16.12
N LEU A 260 2.04 -4.24 17.12
CA LEU A 260 1.98 -3.02 17.92
C LEU A 260 2.18 -3.38 19.39
N LEU A 261 3.18 -2.76 20.00
CA LEU A 261 3.35 -2.77 21.46
C LEU A 261 2.76 -1.48 22.02
N TYR A 262 1.83 -1.61 22.96
CA TYR A 262 1.13 -0.51 23.60
C TYR A 262 1.79 -0.10 24.92
N PRO A 263 1.60 1.16 25.38
CA PRO A 263 2.17 1.63 26.64
C PRO A 263 1.75 0.84 27.88
N ASN A 264 0.65 0.12 27.81
CA ASN A 264 0.18 -0.76 28.90
C ASN A 264 0.77 -2.18 28.84
N GLY A 265 1.69 -2.45 27.92
CA GLY A 265 2.31 -3.77 27.74
C GLY A 265 1.48 -4.76 26.89
N THR A 266 0.34 -4.33 26.36
CA THR A 266 -0.42 -5.18 25.40
C THR A 266 0.31 -5.21 24.06
N GLU A 267 0.39 -6.38 23.44
CA GLU A 267 0.87 -6.54 22.08
C GLU A 267 -0.26 -7.05 21.18
N THR A 268 -0.31 -6.53 19.95
CA THR A 268 -1.25 -7.00 18.93
C THR A 268 -0.51 -7.30 17.64
N PHE A 269 -1.03 -8.22 16.84
CA PHE A 269 -0.60 -8.45 15.47
C PHE A 269 -1.75 -8.16 14.50
N THR A 270 -1.46 -7.42 13.45
CA THR A 270 -2.38 -7.19 12.33
C THR A 270 -1.83 -7.81 11.06
N ARG A 271 -2.58 -8.74 10.48
CA ARG A 271 -2.24 -9.38 9.20
C ARG A 271 -2.31 -8.36 8.08
N ALA A 272 -1.28 -8.27 7.25
CA ALA A 272 -1.29 -7.42 6.05
C ALA A 272 -2.48 -7.74 5.15
N SER A 273 -3.00 -6.73 4.48
CA SER A 273 -3.94 -6.95 3.39
C SER A 273 -3.26 -7.76 2.29
N ALA A 274 -4.00 -8.64 1.63
CA ALA A 274 -3.46 -9.42 0.52
C ALA A 274 -2.92 -8.47 -0.55
N ILE A 275 -1.66 -8.64 -0.92
CA ILE A 275 -1.07 -7.92 -2.04
C ILE A 275 -1.56 -8.59 -3.32
N THR A 276 -2.36 -7.84 -4.09
CA THR A 276 -2.84 -8.30 -5.40
C THR A 276 -2.19 -7.46 -6.50
N ALA A 277 -1.81 -8.11 -7.59
CA ALA A 277 -1.19 -7.43 -8.72
C ALA A 277 -2.10 -6.31 -9.26
N PRO A 278 -1.54 -5.12 -9.54
CA PRO A 278 -2.27 -4.06 -10.22
C PRO A 278 -2.83 -4.52 -11.56
N SER A 279 -4.09 -4.21 -11.81
CA SER A 279 -4.78 -4.51 -13.06
C SER A 279 -5.64 -3.32 -13.47
N ILE A 280 -5.65 -2.98 -14.76
CA ILE A 280 -6.54 -1.96 -15.33
C ILE A 280 -7.65 -2.68 -16.06
N GLY A 281 -8.87 -2.66 -15.51
CA GLY A 281 -10.05 -3.16 -16.21
C GLY A 281 -10.39 -2.27 -17.41
N SER A 282 -10.52 -0.97 -17.17
CA SER A 282 -10.71 0.05 -18.19
C SER A 282 -10.41 1.44 -17.63
N PHE A 283 -10.30 2.42 -18.52
CA PHE A 283 -10.47 3.82 -18.15
C PHE A 283 -11.38 4.54 -19.15
N ALA A 284 -11.99 5.63 -18.73
CA ALA A 284 -12.93 6.39 -19.53
C ALA A 284 -12.63 7.89 -19.45
N ALA A 285 -13.07 8.61 -20.46
CA ALA A 285 -12.94 10.07 -20.55
C ALA A 285 -14.26 10.70 -20.98
N ASN A 286 -14.54 11.90 -20.48
CA ASN A 286 -15.72 12.67 -20.88
C ASN A 286 -15.40 14.16 -20.83
N PRO A 287 -15.65 14.90 -21.97
CA PRO A 287 -15.93 14.40 -23.32
C PRO A 287 -14.70 13.79 -24.01
N THR A 288 -14.91 12.97 -25.05
CA THR A 288 -13.81 12.39 -25.85
C THR A 288 -13.49 13.20 -27.10
N ASN A 289 -14.36 14.12 -27.48
CA ASN A 289 -14.15 15.03 -28.63
C ASN A 289 -14.69 16.43 -28.35
N GLY A 290 -14.20 17.41 -29.08
CA GLY A 290 -14.68 18.80 -28.99
C GLY A 290 -13.71 19.83 -29.58
N PHE A 291 -14.02 21.10 -29.35
CA PHE A 291 -13.15 22.18 -29.77
C PHE A 291 -12.08 22.50 -28.70
N ALA A 292 -10.85 22.71 -29.13
CA ALA A 292 -9.80 23.22 -28.27
C ALA A 292 -10.08 24.68 -27.82
N PRO A 293 -9.81 25.07 -26.55
CA PRO A 293 -9.36 24.23 -25.45
C PRO A 293 -10.50 23.32 -24.94
N LEU A 294 -10.23 22.00 -24.86
CA LEU A 294 -11.18 21.00 -24.40
C LEU A 294 -10.75 20.48 -23.02
N GLN A 295 -11.58 20.70 -22.02
CA GLN A 295 -11.38 20.11 -20.71
C GLN A 295 -12.03 18.73 -20.65
N VAL A 296 -11.27 17.73 -20.22
CA VAL A 296 -11.69 16.32 -20.19
C VAL A 296 -11.45 15.77 -18.81
N VAL A 297 -12.45 15.06 -18.27
CA VAL A 297 -12.34 14.32 -17.01
C VAL A 297 -12.10 12.85 -17.32
N PHE A 298 -11.11 12.26 -16.65
CA PHE A 298 -10.74 10.85 -16.79
C PHE A 298 -11.05 10.09 -15.51
N THR A 299 -11.60 8.90 -15.68
CA THR A 299 -11.89 7.94 -14.60
C THR A 299 -11.30 6.59 -14.94
N ASN A 300 -11.07 5.73 -13.95
CA ASN A 300 -10.55 4.38 -14.16
C ASN A 300 -11.24 3.36 -13.27
N SER A 301 -11.15 2.08 -13.68
CA SER A 301 -11.56 0.91 -12.92
C SER A 301 -10.37 0.01 -12.61
N ALA A 302 -9.25 0.61 -12.19
CA ALA A 302 -8.09 -0.15 -11.77
C ALA A 302 -8.36 -0.85 -10.43
N SER A 303 -7.81 -2.05 -10.30
CA SER A 303 -7.95 -2.91 -9.11
C SER A 303 -6.60 -3.51 -8.72
N GLY A 304 -6.55 -4.07 -7.53
CA GLY A 304 -5.31 -4.58 -6.94
C GLY A 304 -4.73 -3.65 -5.88
N THR A 305 -3.59 -4.02 -5.34
CA THR A 305 -2.85 -3.20 -4.38
C THR A 305 -2.04 -2.17 -5.14
N ILE A 306 -2.63 -1.00 -5.37
CA ILE A 306 -2.05 0.07 -6.17
C ILE A 306 -1.61 1.20 -5.25
N THR A 307 -0.38 1.65 -5.42
CA THR A 307 0.19 2.79 -4.68
C THR A 307 0.43 4.01 -5.54
N ASN A 308 0.40 3.84 -6.88
CA ASN A 308 0.70 4.93 -7.80
C ASN A 308 -0.10 4.80 -9.10
N TRP A 309 -0.68 5.92 -9.58
CA TRP A 309 -1.38 6.09 -10.86
C TRP A 309 -0.67 7.16 -11.67
N VAL A 310 -0.19 6.82 -12.85
CA VAL A 310 0.46 7.73 -13.77
C VAL A 310 -0.37 7.85 -15.04
N TRP A 311 -0.90 9.04 -15.27
CA TRP A 311 -1.63 9.40 -16.47
C TRP A 311 -0.71 10.17 -17.43
N ASN A 312 -0.60 9.71 -18.65
CA ASN A 312 -0.01 10.45 -19.77
C ASN A 312 -1.11 10.75 -20.79
N PHE A 313 -1.40 12.03 -20.98
CA PHE A 313 -2.52 12.47 -21.81
C PHE A 313 -2.16 12.68 -23.28
N GLY A 314 -0.91 12.41 -23.67
CA GLY A 314 -0.44 12.54 -25.06
C GLY A 314 -0.19 13.98 -25.52
N ASN A 315 -0.54 14.98 -24.73
CA ASN A 315 -0.31 16.40 -25.02
C ASN A 315 0.90 16.99 -24.29
N GLY A 316 1.78 16.12 -23.74
CA GLY A 316 2.93 16.52 -22.93
C GLY A 316 2.63 16.62 -21.43
N THR A 317 1.36 16.58 -21.02
CA THR A 317 0.98 16.59 -19.61
C THR A 317 1.01 15.18 -19.03
N ILE A 318 1.65 15.04 -17.87
CA ILE A 318 1.66 13.80 -17.07
C ILE A 318 1.17 14.14 -15.66
N ILE A 319 0.25 13.35 -15.11
CA ILE A 319 -0.23 13.46 -13.74
C ILE A 319 0.08 12.17 -13.01
N THR A 320 0.67 12.31 -11.81
CA THR A 320 0.96 11.19 -10.91
C THR A 320 0.18 11.37 -9.62
N ASN A 321 -0.57 10.35 -9.21
CA ASN A 321 -1.40 10.34 -8.00
C ASN A 321 -1.14 9.09 -7.16
N SER A 322 -1.37 9.23 -5.86
CA SER A 322 -1.38 8.10 -4.90
C SER A 322 -2.78 7.49 -4.70
N SER A 323 -3.79 7.94 -5.44
CA SER A 323 -5.17 7.47 -5.37
C SER A 323 -5.78 7.33 -6.76
N GLY A 324 -6.78 6.45 -6.92
CA GLY A 324 -7.50 6.23 -8.17
C GLY A 324 -8.60 7.24 -8.49
N ASN A 325 -8.57 8.42 -7.88
CA ASN A 325 -9.57 9.46 -8.11
C ASN A 325 -9.54 9.95 -9.56
N ALA A 326 -10.68 10.53 -9.98
CA ALA A 326 -10.78 11.16 -11.29
C ALA A 326 -9.76 12.29 -11.44
N VAL A 327 -9.21 12.42 -12.65
CA VAL A 327 -8.27 13.49 -13.01
C VAL A 327 -8.80 14.31 -14.17
N THR A 328 -8.36 15.55 -14.27
CA THR A 328 -8.78 16.45 -15.33
C THR A 328 -7.57 16.94 -16.11
N ASN A 329 -7.67 16.92 -17.44
CA ASN A 329 -6.68 17.50 -18.34
C ASN A 329 -7.35 18.45 -19.35
N THR A 330 -6.61 19.45 -19.81
CA THR A 330 -7.08 20.39 -20.83
C THR A 330 -6.22 20.28 -22.09
N TYR A 331 -6.88 20.03 -23.21
CA TYR A 331 -6.26 19.97 -24.53
C TYR A 331 -6.40 21.33 -25.21
N SER A 332 -5.32 22.12 -25.23
CA SER A 332 -5.34 23.49 -25.73
C SER A 332 -5.21 23.62 -27.24
N VAL A 333 -4.78 22.56 -27.92
CA VAL A 333 -4.52 22.53 -29.36
C VAL A 333 -5.35 21.42 -30.00
N GLY A 334 -5.74 21.59 -31.26
CA GLY A 334 -6.39 20.55 -32.05
C GLY A 334 -5.43 19.39 -32.32
N GLY A 335 -5.92 18.15 -32.26
CA GLY A 335 -5.13 16.94 -32.50
C GLY A 335 -5.82 15.69 -31.99
N ASP A 336 -5.22 14.56 -32.32
CA ASP A 336 -5.64 13.23 -31.88
C ASP A 336 -4.64 12.74 -30.80
N TYR A 337 -5.13 12.52 -29.60
CA TYR A 337 -4.29 12.26 -28.46
C TYR A 337 -4.47 10.81 -27.97
N THR A 338 -3.34 10.11 -27.87
CA THR A 338 -3.28 8.81 -27.23
C THR A 338 -3.14 9.02 -25.71
N VAL A 339 -4.04 8.41 -24.95
CA VAL A 339 -4.00 8.47 -23.50
C VAL A 339 -3.51 7.15 -22.94
N THR A 340 -2.58 7.22 -22.00
CA THR A 340 -2.02 6.06 -21.32
C THR A 340 -2.21 6.20 -19.81
N LEU A 341 -2.70 5.13 -19.19
CA LEU A 341 -2.71 4.95 -17.74
C LEU A 341 -1.74 3.83 -17.37
N THR A 342 -0.83 4.11 -16.44
CA THR A 342 0.00 3.11 -15.78
C THR A 342 -0.31 3.12 -14.30
N VAL A 343 -0.60 1.94 -13.74
CA VAL A 343 -0.77 1.73 -12.31
C VAL A 343 0.33 0.82 -11.79
N SER A 344 0.86 1.12 -10.62
CA SER A 344 1.92 0.33 -10.01
C SER A 344 1.70 0.15 -8.51
N GLY A 345 2.23 -0.95 -7.98
CA GLY A 345 2.15 -1.32 -6.58
C GLY A 345 3.19 -2.38 -6.23
N PRO A 346 3.18 -2.91 -5.01
CA PRO A 346 4.19 -3.88 -4.55
C PRO A 346 4.28 -5.15 -5.41
N ALA A 347 3.18 -5.58 -6.04
CA ALA A 347 3.13 -6.78 -6.88
C ALA A 347 3.34 -6.47 -8.38
N GLY A 348 3.92 -5.33 -8.74
CA GLY A 348 4.23 -4.99 -10.11
C GLY A 348 3.43 -3.81 -10.67
N SER A 349 3.27 -3.76 -11.98
CA SER A 349 2.58 -2.68 -12.68
C SER A 349 1.71 -3.20 -13.81
N SER A 350 0.71 -2.40 -14.19
CA SER A 350 -0.14 -2.62 -15.38
C SER A 350 -0.25 -1.32 -16.15
N THR A 351 -0.25 -1.41 -17.48
CA THR A 351 -0.38 -0.26 -18.37
C THR A 351 -1.44 -0.52 -19.42
N SER A 352 -2.28 0.49 -19.68
CA SER A 352 -3.29 0.49 -20.74
C SER A 352 -3.18 1.79 -21.53
N ALA A 353 -3.29 1.69 -22.87
CA ALA A 353 -3.25 2.83 -23.77
C ALA A 353 -4.41 2.78 -24.75
N LEU A 354 -5.08 3.91 -24.96
CA LEU A 354 -6.12 4.11 -25.95
C LEU A 354 -5.62 5.10 -26.99
N THR A 355 -5.37 4.61 -28.20
CA THR A 355 -4.85 5.40 -29.32
C THR A 355 -5.93 6.31 -29.88
N ASN A 356 -5.59 7.57 -30.15
CA ASN A 356 -6.50 8.58 -30.70
C ASN A 356 -7.79 8.71 -29.89
N TYR A 357 -7.67 8.58 -28.57
CA TYR A 357 -8.81 8.50 -27.68
C TYR A 357 -9.52 9.84 -27.47
N ILE A 358 -8.73 10.92 -27.44
CA ILE A 358 -9.26 12.28 -27.38
C ILE A 358 -8.98 12.97 -28.70
N VAL A 359 -10.06 13.43 -29.33
CA VAL A 359 -10.01 14.13 -30.61
C VAL A 359 -10.43 15.58 -30.41
N THR A 360 -9.52 16.50 -30.66
CA THR A 360 -9.83 17.92 -30.54
C THR A 360 -9.65 18.64 -31.87
N SER A 361 -10.56 19.53 -32.18
CA SER A 361 -10.48 20.37 -33.36
C SER A 361 -10.22 21.82 -32.96
N PRO A 362 -9.48 22.58 -33.76
CA PRO A 362 -9.39 24.02 -33.54
C PRO A 362 -10.78 24.65 -33.69
N LYS A 363 -11.08 25.69 -32.93
CA LYS A 363 -12.32 26.42 -33.10
C LYS A 363 -12.38 27.04 -34.51
N PRO A 364 -13.54 26.99 -35.18
CA PRO A 364 -13.75 27.74 -36.41
C PRO A 364 -13.43 29.23 -36.19
N THR A 365 -12.64 29.81 -37.07
CA THR A 365 -12.29 31.22 -37.03
C THR A 365 -12.99 31.96 -38.16
N LEU A 366 -13.57 33.10 -37.81
CA LEU A 366 -14.14 34.00 -38.81
C LEU A 366 -12.97 34.66 -39.58
N GLY A 367 -12.96 34.47 -40.86
CA GLY A 367 -11.99 35.11 -41.76
C GLY A 367 -12.39 36.52 -42.16
N ASN A 368 -11.72 37.04 -43.16
CA ASN A 368 -11.98 38.40 -43.66
C ASN A 368 -13.41 38.53 -44.22
N ILE A 369 -14.07 39.58 -43.83
CA ILE A 369 -15.34 40.00 -44.40
C ILE A 369 -15.04 40.88 -45.62
N THR A 370 -15.55 40.50 -46.79
CA THR A 370 -15.43 41.28 -48.03
C THR A 370 -16.77 41.78 -48.49
N LEU A 371 -16.79 42.99 -48.98
CA LEU A 371 -17.96 43.58 -49.61
C LEU A 371 -17.76 43.60 -51.15
N ALA A 372 -18.62 42.90 -51.86
CA ALA A 372 -18.59 42.87 -53.31
C ALA A 372 -19.93 43.32 -53.86
N GLY A 373 -20.00 44.61 -54.23
CA GLY A 373 -21.25 45.28 -54.51
C GLY A 373 -22.16 45.38 -53.24
N ASN A 374 -23.39 44.91 -53.33
CA ASN A 374 -24.32 44.81 -52.19
C ASN A 374 -24.27 43.46 -51.47
N LYS A 375 -23.21 42.68 -51.68
CA LYS A 375 -23.09 41.34 -51.07
C LYS A 375 -21.99 41.32 -50.02
N PHE A 376 -22.33 40.87 -48.82
CA PHE A 376 -21.36 40.49 -47.82
C PHE A 376 -20.92 39.07 -48.05
N ILE A 377 -19.60 38.85 -48.16
CA ILE A 377 -19.01 37.52 -48.25
C ILE A 377 -18.13 37.37 -47.03
N PHE A 378 -18.39 36.40 -46.22
CA PHE A 378 -17.50 36.00 -45.13
C PHE A 378 -17.37 34.48 -45.06
N GLY A 379 -16.26 34.07 -44.60
CA GLY A 379 -15.94 32.66 -44.44
C GLY A 379 -14.94 32.52 -43.34
N GLY A 380 -14.42 31.34 -43.18
CA GLY A 380 -13.45 31.05 -42.17
C GLY A 380 -12.75 29.71 -42.43
N ALA A 381 -11.95 29.35 -41.47
CA ALA A 381 -11.12 28.16 -41.51
C ALA A 381 -11.18 27.43 -40.16
N ASN A 382 -10.47 26.33 -40.09
CA ASN A 382 -10.27 25.51 -38.88
C ASN A 382 -11.56 24.86 -38.33
N GLY A 383 -12.62 24.75 -39.11
CA GLY A 383 -13.76 23.97 -38.72
C GLY A 383 -13.53 22.48 -38.89
N PRO A 384 -14.10 21.61 -38.04
CA PRO A 384 -14.04 20.16 -38.24
C PRO A 384 -14.77 19.78 -39.52
N ALA A 385 -14.08 19.10 -40.42
CA ALA A 385 -14.66 18.61 -41.67
C ALA A 385 -15.90 17.74 -41.39
N GLY A 386 -16.97 17.94 -42.17
CA GLY A 386 -18.19 17.21 -42.00
C GLY A 386 -19.13 17.73 -40.91
N THR A 387 -18.73 18.72 -40.12
CA THR A 387 -19.59 19.32 -39.08
C THR A 387 -20.54 20.34 -39.66
N GLU A 388 -21.83 20.30 -39.27
CA GLU A 388 -22.81 21.31 -39.63
C GLU A 388 -22.42 22.65 -38.97
N TYR A 389 -22.58 23.74 -39.72
CA TYR A 389 -22.51 25.08 -39.18
C TYR A 389 -23.73 25.92 -39.61
N ARG A 390 -24.08 26.87 -38.76
CA ARG A 390 -25.19 27.78 -39.00
C ARG A 390 -24.71 29.23 -38.92
N ILE A 391 -25.16 30.01 -39.89
CA ILE A 391 -25.03 31.47 -39.84
C ILE A 391 -26.33 32.02 -39.31
N LEU A 392 -26.25 32.74 -38.22
CA LEU A 392 -27.38 33.45 -37.65
C LEU A 392 -27.22 34.95 -37.94
N GLU A 393 -28.33 35.59 -38.26
CA GLU A 393 -28.42 37.03 -38.50
C GLU A 393 -29.28 37.67 -37.38
N SER A 394 -28.91 38.87 -36.99
CA SER A 394 -29.66 39.69 -36.03
C SER A 394 -29.59 41.17 -36.45
N THR A 395 -30.69 41.90 -36.27
CA THR A 395 -30.71 43.34 -36.43
C THR A 395 -30.62 44.09 -35.09
N ASN A 396 -30.67 43.41 -33.96
CA ASN A 396 -30.75 44.00 -32.62
C ASN A 396 -29.79 43.35 -31.61
N LEU A 397 -28.96 42.40 -32.02
CA LEU A 397 -28.04 41.59 -31.17
C LEU A 397 -28.74 40.75 -30.08
N ILE A 398 -30.06 40.76 -30.01
CA ILE A 398 -30.83 40.05 -29.01
C ILE A 398 -31.50 38.82 -29.65
N THR A 399 -32.18 39.02 -30.77
CA THR A 399 -32.91 37.94 -31.48
C THR A 399 -32.10 37.54 -32.70
N TRP A 400 -31.82 36.24 -32.80
CA TRP A 400 -30.96 35.66 -33.83
C TRP A 400 -31.76 34.65 -34.65
N PHE A 401 -31.72 34.74 -35.95
CA PHE A 401 -32.41 33.87 -36.91
C PHE A 401 -31.40 33.13 -37.78
N PRO A 402 -31.56 31.80 -37.99
CA PRO A 402 -30.70 31.08 -38.90
C PRO A 402 -31.01 31.50 -40.36
N VAL A 403 -30.00 32.00 -41.04
CA VAL A 403 -30.09 32.42 -42.45
C VAL A 403 -29.37 31.51 -43.41
N PHE A 404 -28.50 30.63 -42.86
CA PHE A 404 -27.77 29.69 -43.66
C PHE A 404 -27.31 28.50 -42.81
N THR A 405 -27.36 27.32 -43.39
CA THR A 405 -26.88 26.07 -42.80
C THR A 405 -26.07 25.33 -43.86
N ASN A 406 -24.88 24.85 -43.54
CA ASN A 406 -24.05 24.05 -44.44
C ASN A 406 -23.09 23.18 -43.62
N VAL A 407 -22.31 22.35 -44.30
CA VAL A 407 -21.32 21.48 -43.72
C VAL A 407 -19.91 22.04 -44.03
N ILE A 408 -19.04 21.98 -43.02
CA ILE A 408 -17.64 22.38 -43.16
C ILE A 408 -16.93 21.43 -44.13
N GLN A 409 -16.21 22.01 -45.09
CA GLN A 409 -15.51 21.27 -46.13
C GLN A 409 -14.34 20.47 -45.55
N GLY A 410 -13.84 19.49 -46.30
CA GLY A 410 -12.74 18.63 -45.90
C GLY A 410 -11.42 19.34 -45.59
N ASN A 411 -11.23 20.58 -46.06
CA ASN A 411 -10.09 21.45 -45.75
C ASN A 411 -10.37 22.37 -44.52
N GLY A 412 -11.47 22.18 -43.81
CA GLY A 412 -11.86 23.01 -42.65
C GLY A 412 -12.44 24.37 -43.02
N ALA A 413 -12.64 24.66 -44.32
CA ALA A 413 -13.17 25.93 -44.76
C ALA A 413 -14.70 25.98 -44.75
N TYR A 414 -15.24 27.17 -44.56
CA TYR A 414 -16.66 27.44 -44.73
C TYR A 414 -16.82 28.85 -45.31
N SER A 415 -17.93 29.12 -45.99
CA SER A 415 -18.22 30.44 -46.53
C SER A 415 -19.72 30.69 -46.57
N TYR A 416 -20.08 31.98 -46.50
CA TYR A 416 -21.44 32.46 -46.64
C TYR A 416 -21.45 33.75 -47.47
N THR A 417 -22.40 33.84 -48.37
CA THR A 417 -22.64 35.05 -49.14
C THR A 417 -24.05 35.55 -48.86
N ASN A 418 -24.20 36.68 -48.23
CA ASN A 418 -25.47 37.35 -48.10
C ASN A 418 -25.74 38.19 -49.37
N SER A 419 -26.78 37.88 -50.10
CA SER A 419 -27.19 38.53 -51.34
C SER A 419 -28.08 39.79 -51.12
N ASN A 420 -28.56 40.00 -49.90
CA ASN A 420 -29.43 41.14 -49.50
C ASN A 420 -28.86 41.79 -48.27
N ALA A 421 -27.80 42.62 -48.44
CA ALA A 421 -27.26 43.38 -47.35
C ALA A 421 -28.29 44.41 -46.86
N GLN A 422 -28.88 44.15 -45.70
CA GLN A 422 -29.64 45.15 -44.96
C GLN A 422 -28.66 46.17 -44.37
N ALA A 423 -29.08 47.42 -44.22
CA ALA A 423 -28.23 48.51 -43.78
C ALA A 423 -27.63 48.31 -42.38
N SER A 424 -28.13 47.36 -41.60
CA SER A 424 -27.61 47.02 -40.27
C SER A 424 -27.99 45.58 -39.95
N ALA A 425 -27.04 44.67 -40.16
CA ALA A 425 -27.17 43.29 -39.77
C ALA A 425 -25.87 42.80 -39.07
N TYR A 426 -26.08 41.97 -38.04
CA TYR A 426 -24.99 41.30 -37.32
C TYR A 426 -25.05 39.82 -37.65
N PHE A 427 -23.88 39.21 -37.80
CA PHE A 427 -23.82 37.79 -38.13
C PHE A 427 -22.96 37.06 -37.07
N ARG A 428 -23.35 35.86 -36.74
CA ARG A 428 -22.53 34.95 -35.93
C ARG A 428 -22.54 33.54 -36.52
N LEU A 429 -21.39 32.89 -36.40
CA LEU A 429 -21.26 31.46 -36.68
C LEU A 429 -21.64 30.68 -35.43
N VAL A 430 -22.43 29.65 -35.60
CA VAL A 430 -22.75 28.66 -34.55
C VAL A 430 -22.50 27.26 -35.10
N SER A 431 -21.77 26.46 -34.37
CA SER A 431 -21.68 25.01 -34.57
C SER A 431 -22.53 24.33 -33.50
N PRO A 432 -23.29 23.29 -33.83
CA PRO A 432 -24.10 22.55 -32.86
C PRO A 432 -23.27 21.99 -31.72
#